data_364b0fb3960f2890e9b1a984cd3820a3
#
_entry.id   364b0fb3960f2890e9b1a984cd3820a3
#
_cell.length_a   1.000
_cell.length_b   1.000
_cell.length_c   1.000
_cell.angle_alpha   90.00
_cell.angle_beta   90.00
_cell.angle_gamma   90.00
#
_symmetry.space_group_name_H-M   'P 1'
#
loop_
_entity.id
_entity.type
_entity.pdbx_description
1 polymer ?
#
loop_
_entity_poly.entity_id
_entity_poly.type
_entity_poly.pdbx_seq_one_letter_code
_entity_poly.pdbx_strand_id
1 'polypeptide(L)'
;MSPGFKVVSSVDELTIFLEEFKDVIIKPTDSQSSRGINRVKDKDDLESYFNEAKNASPTNSVIVEEFLIGEEITVEGICLNSKHKTLTTSSKKHIKTGIASDLIYPSNIKTELLKKIYDFNDEYVEKSGLSSGITHAEYIVDQTNNKFWLIEIACRGGGTLIPSDIVPWVTGVDVYEHLFDAIS
;
A
#
# COMPACT_ATOMS: atom_id res chain seq x y z
N MET A 1 3.23 -6.53 9.28
CA MET A 1 3.90 -5.48 10.10
C MET A 1 3.66 -4.14 9.41
N SER A 2 3.80 -3.01 10.11
CA SER A 2 3.88 -1.67 9.51
C SER A 2 5.32 -1.15 9.62
N PRO A 3 5.77 -0.21 8.77
CA PRO A 3 7.04 0.49 8.95
C PRO A 3 7.05 1.27 10.28
N GLY A 4 8.22 1.69 10.75
CA GLY A 4 8.32 2.74 11.76
C GLY A 4 7.71 4.03 11.21
N PHE A 5 6.89 4.74 11.98
CA PHE A 5 6.26 5.97 11.50
C PHE A 5 6.00 6.98 12.62
N LYS A 6 5.87 8.24 12.23
CA LYS A 6 5.45 9.33 13.12
C LYS A 6 4.68 10.40 12.33
N VAL A 7 3.58 10.89 12.89
CA VAL A 7 2.99 12.14 12.42
C VAL A 7 3.82 13.28 13.00
N VAL A 8 4.29 14.17 12.14
CA VAL A 8 5.21 15.26 12.50
C VAL A 8 4.58 16.62 12.22
N SER A 9 4.84 17.57 13.11
CA SER A 9 4.32 18.93 13.06
C SER A 9 5.37 19.97 12.72
N SER A 10 6.65 19.58 12.73
CA SER A 10 7.80 20.47 12.45
C SER A 10 8.93 19.74 11.73
N VAL A 11 9.82 20.52 11.13
CA VAL A 11 11.06 20.03 10.51
C VAL A 11 12.00 19.44 11.56
N ASP A 12 11.99 19.95 12.80
CA ASP A 12 12.83 19.42 13.88
C ASP A 12 12.44 17.98 14.23
N GLU A 13 11.13 17.69 14.34
CA GLU A 13 10.63 16.32 14.58
C GLU A 13 10.97 15.37 13.43
N LEU A 14 10.88 15.86 12.20
CA LEU A 14 11.28 15.13 11.00
C LEU A 14 12.81 14.84 11.00
N THR A 15 13.61 15.80 11.42
CA THR A 15 15.06 15.65 11.55
C THR A 15 15.43 14.55 12.54
N ILE A 16 14.78 14.52 13.69
CA ILE A 16 15.00 13.48 14.72
C ILE A 16 14.67 12.10 14.13
N PHE A 17 13.55 11.97 13.43
CA PHE A 17 13.14 10.70 12.82
C PHE A 17 14.14 10.26 11.74
N LEU A 18 14.61 11.18 10.88
CA LEU A 18 15.65 10.89 9.89
C LEU A 18 16.96 10.45 10.53
N GLU A 19 17.35 11.02 11.67
CA GLU A 19 18.56 10.61 12.41
C GLU A 19 18.46 9.18 12.94
N GLU A 20 17.28 8.72 13.29
CA GLU A 20 17.01 7.36 13.75
C GLU A 20 17.05 6.34 12.60
N PHE A 21 16.27 6.58 11.53
CA PHE A 21 16.05 5.60 10.46
C PHE A 21 16.97 5.76 9.25
N LYS A 22 17.65 6.90 9.07
CA LYS A 22 18.63 7.22 7.99
C LYS A 22 18.07 7.28 6.57
N ASP A 23 16.95 6.64 6.29
CA ASP A 23 16.27 6.58 5.00
C ASP A 23 14.77 6.59 5.27
N VAL A 24 14.10 7.65 4.89
CA VAL A 24 12.69 7.86 5.25
C VAL A 24 11.89 8.34 4.06
N ILE A 25 10.58 8.17 4.15
CA ILE A 25 9.62 8.71 3.21
C ILE A 25 8.69 9.70 3.93
N ILE A 26 8.55 10.89 3.37
CA ILE A 26 7.67 11.95 3.86
C ILE A 26 6.42 11.94 3.00
N LYS A 27 5.24 11.97 3.63
CA LYS A 27 3.94 11.92 2.94
C LYS A 27 2.94 12.86 3.59
N PRO A 28 1.97 13.40 2.84
CA PRO A 28 0.73 13.91 3.44
C PRO A 28 -0.06 12.74 4.05
N THR A 29 -0.80 12.97 5.15
CA THR A 29 -1.61 11.92 5.79
C THR A 29 -2.91 11.60 5.05
N ASP A 30 -3.38 12.50 4.19
CA ASP A 30 -4.73 12.50 3.61
C ASP A 30 -4.77 12.97 2.15
N SER A 31 -3.73 12.64 1.39
CA SER A 31 -3.64 12.88 -0.05
C SER A 31 -3.68 11.57 -0.82
N GLN A 32 -3.79 11.66 -2.15
CA GLN A 32 -3.81 10.53 -3.06
C GLN A 32 -2.96 10.80 -4.30
N SER A 33 -2.70 9.76 -5.09
CA SER A 33 -1.95 9.87 -6.35
C SER A 33 -0.49 10.32 -6.16
N SER A 34 0.16 9.89 -5.10
CA SER A 34 1.58 10.13 -4.79
C SER A 34 1.99 11.61 -4.72
N ARG A 35 1.04 12.53 -4.48
CA ARG A 35 1.34 13.96 -4.36
C ARG A 35 2.02 14.25 -3.03
N GLY A 36 3.12 15.02 -3.05
CA GLY A 36 3.85 15.41 -1.85
C GLY A 36 4.58 14.25 -1.17
N ILE A 37 4.86 13.16 -1.91
CA ILE A 37 5.63 12.01 -1.41
C ILE A 37 7.09 12.16 -1.82
N ASN A 38 7.98 12.22 -0.82
CA ASN A 38 9.41 12.38 -1.04
C ASN A 38 10.21 11.40 -0.19
N ARG A 39 11.17 10.69 -0.81
CA ARG A 39 12.17 9.90 -0.10
C ARG A 39 13.36 10.77 0.25
N VAL A 40 13.83 10.68 1.47
CA VAL A 40 14.88 11.54 2.02
C VAL A 40 15.93 10.70 2.75
N LYS A 41 17.20 10.98 2.45
CA LYS A 41 18.36 10.39 3.13
C LYS A 41 19.23 11.46 3.81
N ASP A 42 19.19 12.68 3.30
CA ASP A 42 20.00 13.81 3.73
C ASP A 42 19.12 14.96 4.24
N LYS A 43 19.71 15.85 5.03
CA LYS A 43 18.98 16.95 5.67
C LYS A 43 18.73 18.15 4.76
N ASP A 44 19.40 18.23 3.62
CA ASP A 44 19.49 19.47 2.83
C ASP A 44 18.14 19.96 2.28
N ASP A 45 17.20 19.05 1.99
CA ASP A 45 15.89 19.38 1.42
C ASP A 45 14.70 19.16 2.37
N LEU A 46 14.94 18.89 3.67
CA LEU A 46 13.88 18.52 4.62
C LEU A 46 12.77 19.56 4.73
N GLU A 47 13.10 20.83 4.79
CA GLU A 47 12.11 21.90 4.89
C GLU A 47 11.24 21.99 3.63
N SER A 48 11.86 21.85 2.47
CA SER A 48 11.15 21.85 1.18
C SER A 48 10.17 20.69 1.10
N TYR A 49 10.61 19.48 1.40
CA TYR A 49 9.77 18.27 1.35
C TYR A 49 8.68 18.27 2.42
N PHE A 50 8.98 18.77 3.63
CA PHE A 50 7.97 18.94 4.66
C PHE A 50 6.86 19.89 4.20
N ASN A 51 7.23 21.05 3.64
CA ASN A 51 6.26 22.01 3.13
C ASN A 51 5.48 21.49 1.93
N GLU A 52 6.11 20.75 1.02
CA GLU A 52 5.42 20.10 -0.10
C GLU A 52 4.36 19.10 0.39
N ALA A 53 4.73 18.20 1.31
CA ALA A 53 3.80 17.24 1.90
C ALA A 53 2.65 17.93 2.64
N LYS A 54 2.98 18.96 3.44
CA LYS A 54 2.01 19.76 4.18
C LYS A 54 1.01 20.46 3.27
N ASN A 55 1.48 21.09 2.18
CA ASN A 55 0.64 21.76 1.21
C ASN A 55 -0.23 20.79 0.38
N ALA A 56 0.21 19.55 0.21
CA ALA A 56 -0.54 18.50 -0.47
C ALA A 56 -1.61 17.86 0.43
N SER A 57 -1.56 18.08 1.74
CA SER A 57 -2.53 17.57 2.71
C SER A 57 -3.66 18.57 2.93
N PRO A 58 -4.93 18.20 2.68
CA PRO A 58 -6.10 19.01 3.03
C PRO A 58 -6.15 19.44 4.51
N THR A 59 -5.64 18.60 5.42
CA THR A 59 -5.57 18.89 6.86
C THR A 59 -4.24 19.48 7.31
N ASN A 60 -3.31 19.77 6.39
CA ASN A 60 -1.93 20.21 6.67
C ASN A 60 -1.14 19.25 7.59
N SER A 61 -1.45 17.96 7.52
CA SER A 61 -0.83 16.92 8.35
C SER A 61 0.20 16.11 7.56
N VAL A 62 1.36 15.89 8.16
CA VAL A 62 2.50 15.20 7.55
C VAL A 62 2.86 13.96 8.34
N ILE A 63 3.06 12.84 7.66
CA ILE A 63 3.61 11.61 8.24
C ILE A 63 4.99 11.33 7.65
N VAL A 64 5.90 10.88 8.49
CA VAL A 64 7.19 10.32 8.08
C VAL A 64 7.22 8.85 8.41
N GLU A 65 7.75 8.05 7.51
CA GLU A 65 7.87 6.61 7.67
C GLU A 65 9.29 6.15 7.33
N GLU A 66 9.73 5.06 7.95
CA GLU A 66 10.91 4.31 7.53
C GLU A 66 10.77 3.92 6.05
N PHE A 67 11.81 4.19 5.24
CA PHE A 67 11.81 3.74 3.86
C PHE A 67 12.16 2.26 3.78
N LEU A 68 11.20 1.47 3.37
CA LEU A 68 11.35 0.02 3.24
C LEU A 68 12.00 -0.36 1.91
N ILE A 69 12.94 -1.30 1.95
CA ILE A 69 13.59 -1.86 0.77
C ILE A 69 12.98 -3.24 0.51
N GLY A 70 12.44 -3.43 -0.68
CA GLY A 70 11.82 -4.69 -1.09
C GLY A 70 11.10 -4.56 -2.43
N GLU A 71 10.44 -5.64 -2.82
CA GLU A 71 9.56 -5.67 -3.98
C GLU A 71 8.17 -5.16 -3.59
N GLU A 72 7.67 -4.18 -4.33
CA GLU A 72 6.30 -3.71 -4.14
C GLU A 72 5.34 -4.63 -4.90
N ILE A 73 4.33 -5.11 -4.19
CA ILE A 73 3.27 -5.93 -4.76
C ILE A 73 1.90 -5.32 -4.47
N THR A 74 0.94 -5.58 -5.37
CA THR A 74 -0.48 -5.37 -5.07
C THR A 74 -1.15 -6.68 -4.69
N VAL A 75 -2.19 -6.59 -3.88
CA VAL A 75 -2.99 -7.72 -3.41
C VAL A 75 -4.46 -7.39 -3.62
N GLU A 76 -5.10 -8.14 -4.50
CA GLU A 76 -6.49 -7.95 -4.86
C GLU A 76 -7.38 -8.96 -4.14
N GLY A 77 -8.49 -8.52 -3.59
CA GLY A 77 -9.40 -9.39 -2.86
C GLY A 77 -10.85 -8.92 -2.87
N ILE A 78 -11.70 -9.75 -2.30
CA ILE A 78 -13.13 -9.49 -2.10
C ILE A 78 -13.55 -9.89 -0.69
N CYS A 79 -14.33 -9.04 -0.04
CA CYS A 79 -15.00 -9.33 1.22
C CYS A 79 -16.50 -9.52 0.97
N LEU A 80 -17.05 -10.61 1.44
CA LEU A 80 -18.48 -10.91 1.35
C LEU A 80 -18.96 -11.45 2.70
N ASN A 81 -20.00 -10.84 3.25
CA ASN A 81 -20.55 -11.25 4.56
C ASN A 81 -19.48 -11.30 5.66
N SER A 82 -18.60 -10.29 5.72
CA SER A 82 -17.49 -10.18 6.65
C SER A 82 -16.44 -11.30 6.56
N LYS A 83 -16.41 -12.02 5.42
CA LYS A 83 -15.37 -12.98 5.08
C LYS A 83 -14.59 -12.49 3.89
N HIS A 84 -13.30 -12.34 4.08
CA HIS A 84 -12.39 -11.87 3.04
C HIS A 84 -11.70 -13.04 2.35
N LYS A 85 -11.47 -12.87 1.07
CA LYS A 85 -10.65 -13.77 0.28
C LYS A 85 -9.72 -12.98 -0.62
N THR A 86 -8.44 -13.12 -0.42
CA THR A 86 -7.41 -12.68 -1.35
C THR A 86 -7.46 -13.54 -2.61
N LEU A 87 -7.49 -12.90 -3.78
CA LEU A 87 -7.69 -13.55 -5.08
C LEU A 87 -6.39 -13.66 -5.87
N THR A 88 -5.63 -12.57 -5.98
CA THR A 88 -4.39 -12.53 -6.77
C THR A 88 -3.46 -11.42 -6.29
N THR A 89 -2.21 -11.48 -6.77
CA THR A 89 -1.19 -10.47 -6.50
C THR A 89 -0.45 -10.08 -7.78
N SER A 90 0.03 -8.85 -7.84
CA SER A 90 0.97 -8.43 -8.90
C SER A 90 2.28 -7.93 -8.34
N SER A 91 3.36 -8.11 -9.08
CA SER A 91 4.61 -7.36 -8.87
C SER A 91 4.50 -6.01 -9.55
N LYS A 92 4.90 -4.95 -8.85
CA LYS A 92 4.81 -3.56 -9.30
C LYS A 92 6.20 -3.04 -9.66
N LYS A 93 6.40 -2.61 -10.89
CA LYS A 93 7.63 -1.95 -11.32
C LYS A 93 7.42 -0.44 -11.34
N HIS A 94 8.47 0.30 -11.02
CA HIS A 94 8.44 1.77 -10.98
C HIS A 94 9.41 2.41 -11.96
N ILE A 95 8.99 3.51 -12.56
CA ILE A 95 9.88 4.41 -13.31
C ILE A 95 10.61 5.32 -12.30
N LYS A 96 9.87 5.76 -11.28
CA LYS A 96 10.39 6.56 -10.15
C LYS A 96 9.53 6.32 -8.92
N THR A 97 9.98 6.76 -7.75
CA THR A 97 9.22 6.64 -6.48
C THR A 97 7.76 7.07 -6.66
N GLY A 98 6.84 6.19 -6.31
CA GLY A 98 5.40 6.43 -6.38
C GLY A 98 4.76 6.37 -7.78
N ILE A 99 5.53 6.13 -8.87
CA ILE A 99 4.97 6.02 -10.22
C ILE A 99 5.27 4.63 -10.79
N ALA A 100 4.25 3.79 -10.81
CA ALA A 100 4.32 2.47 -11.42
C ALA A 100 4.37 2.58 -12.96
N SER A 101 5.20 1.73 -13.58
CA SER A 101 5.25 1.51 -15.03
C SER A 101 4.50 0.25 -15.46
N ASP A 102 4.60 -0.80 -14.65
CA ASP A 102 4.05 -2.11 -14.99
C ASP A 102 3.46 -2.80 -13.76
N LEU A 103 2.41 -3.57 -14.00
CA LEU A 103 1.88 -4.56 -13.09
C LEU A 103 2.00 -5.94 -13.75
N ILE A 104 2.69 -6.86 -13.10
CA ILE A 104 2.93 -8.20 -13.63
C ILE A 104 2.19 -9.22 -12.78
N TYR A 105 1.21 -9.90 -13.36
CA TYR A 105 0.39 -10.93 -12.74
C TYR A 105 0.79 -12.33 -13.19
N PRO A 106 0.87 -13.32 -12.28
CA PRO A 106 0.92 -13.16 -10.84
C PRO A 106 2.24 -12.55 -10.36
N SER A 107 2.32 -12.11 -9.10
CA SER A 107 3.57 -11.61 -8.53
C SER A 107 4.66 -12.69 -8.48
N ASN A 108 5.92 -12.25 -8.52
CA ASN A 108 7.08 -13.16 -8.47
C ASN A 108 7.56 -13.41 -7.03
N ILE A 109 6.62 -13.57 -6.09
CA ILE A 109 6.93 -13.84 -4.69
C ILE A 109 6.93 -15.34 -4.41
N LYS A 110 7.85 -15.81 -3.58
CA LYS A 110 7.93 -17.21 -3.16
C LYS A 110 6.60 -17.67 -2.53
N THR A 111 6.12 -18.83 -2.92
CA THR A 111 4.81 -19.38 -2.53
C THR A 111 4.58 -19.38 -1.01
N GLU A 112 5.60 -19.72 -0.22
CA GLU A 112 5.47 -19.74 1.25
C GLU A 112 5.24 -18.35 1.85
N LEU A 113 5.89 -17.33 1.28
CA LEU A 113 5.73 -15.95 1.73
C LEU A 113 4.40 -15.36 1.23
N LEU A 114 4.02 -15.69 0.00
CA LEU A 114 2.70 -15.35 -0.56
C LEU A 114 1.57 -15.87 0.32
N LYS A 115 1.65 -17.13 0.76
CA LYS A 115 0.64 -17.69 1.67
C LYS A 115 0.52 -16.87 2.96
N LYS A 116 1.63 -16.49 3.57
CA LYS A 116 1.61 -15.64 4.78
C LYS A 116 0.99 -14.26 4.52
N ILE A 117 1.25 -13.68 3.34
CA ILE A 117 0.66 -12.40 2.94
C ILE A 117 -0.86 -12.55 2.77
N TYR A 118 -1.32 -13.62 2.13
CA TYR A 118 -2.76 -13.90 1.94
C TYR A 118 -3.46 -14.08 3.28
N ASP A 119 -2.91 -14.95 4.14
CA ASP A 119 -3.48 -15.22 5.47
C ASP A 119 -3.56 -13.93 6.31
N PHE A 120 -2.50 -13.11 6.27
CA PHE A 120 -2.47 -11.81 6.95
C PHE A 120 -3.47 -10.81 6.38
N ASN A 121 -3.56 -10.70 5.05
CA ASN A 121 -4.45 -9.76 4.36
C ASN A 121 -5.91 -10.10 4.65
N ASP A 122 -6.26 -11.39 4.57
CA ASP A 122 -7.62 -11.86 4.85
C ASP A 122 -7.99 -11.56 6.31
N GLU A 123 -7.13 -11.92 7.27
CA GLU A 123 -7.34 -11.63 8.69
C GLU A 123 -7.45 -10.12 8.98
N TYR A 124 -6.59 -9.31 8.35
CA TYR A 124 -6.59 -7.85 8.53
C TYR A 124 -7.91 -7.23 8.06
N VAL A 125 -8.38 -7.61 6.87
CA VAL A 125 -9.64 -7.10 6.32
C VAL A 125 -10.83 -7.58 7.16
N GLU A 126 -10.90 -8.84 7.55
CA GLU A 126 -11.97 -9.34 8.42
C GLU A 126 -12.02 -8.59 9.75
N LYS A 127 -10.88 -8.28 10.36
CA LYS A 127 -10.79 -7.50 11.61
C LYS A 127 -11.09 -6.02 11.43
N SER A 128 -11.02 -5.47 10.22
CA SER A 128 -11.37 -4.06 9.95
C SER A 128 -12.86 -3.77 10.09
N GLY A 129 -13.71 -4.81 10.09
CA GLY A 129 -15.16 -4.68 10.12
C GLY A 129 -15.80 -4.43 8.75
N LEU A 130 -15.05 -4.57 7.66
CA LEU A 130 -15.63 -4.52 6.31
C LEU A 130 -16.61 -5.67 6.14
N SER A 131 -17.87 -5.37 5.85
CA SER A 131 -18.91 -6.38 5.64
C SER A 131 -18.93 -6.93 4.22
N SER A 132 -18.86 -6.06 3.22
CA SER A 132 -18.80 -6.44 1.81
C SER A 132 -18.07 -5.36 1.01
N GLY A 133 -17.25 -5.76 0.04
CA GLY A 133 -16.53 -4.83 -0.81
C GLY A 133 -15.33 -5.48 -1.50
N ILE A 134 -14.84 -4.81 -2.53
CA ILE A 134 -13.60 -5.15 -3.21
C ILE A 134 -12.45 -4.48 -2.45
N THR A 135 -11.30 -5.15 -2.36
CA THR A 135 -10.13 -4.61 -1.69
C THR A 135 -8.93 -4.58 -2.61
N HIS A 136 -8.10 -3.54 -2.43
CA HIS A 136 -6.81 -3.39 -3.08
C HIS A 136 -5.81 -2.99 -2.02
N ALA A 137 -4.79 -3.81 -1.81
CA ALA A 137 -3.74 -3.54 -0.85
C ALA A 137 -2.37 -3.47 -1.52
N GLU A 138 -1.45 -2.71 -0.92
CA GLU A 138 -0.06 -2.59 -1.37
C GLU A 138 0.87 -3.03 -0.25
N TYR A 139 1.85 -3.86 -0.60
CA TYR A 139 2.85 -4.40 0.32
C TYR A 139 4.25 -4.19 -0.22
N ILE A 140 5.21 -3.95 0.69
CA ILE A 140 6.64 -4.12 0.41
C ILE A 140 7.05 -5.50 0.94
N VAL A 141 7.75 -6.27 0.11
CA VAL A 141 8.15 -7.64 0.41
C VAL A 141 9.67 -7.80 0.31
N ASP A 142 10.30 -8.11 1.43
CA ASP A 142 11.71 -8.51 1.48
C ASP A 142 11.80 -10.04 1.47
N GLN A 143 11.95 -10.60 0.28
CA GLN A 143 12.06 -12.04 0.09
C GLN A 143 13.34 -12.66 0.68
N THR A 144 14.38 -11.84 0.88
CA THR A 144 15.66 -12.29 1.44
C THR A 144 15.53 -12.57 2.94
N ASN A 145 14.88 -11.65 3.66
CA ASN A 145 14.68 -11.75 5.10
C ASN A 145 13.31 -12.34 5.48
N ASN A 146 12.51 -12.76 4.50
CA ASN A 146 11.18 -13.36 4.68
C ASN A 146 10.22 -12.45 5.46
N LYS A 147 10.25 -11.15 5.16
CA LYS A 147 9.46 -10.08 5.79
C LYS A 147 8.52 -9.44 4.77
N PHE A 148 7.43 -8.88 5.26
CA PHE A 148 6.54 -8.04 4.48
C PHE A 148 5.86 -6.98 5.36
N TRP A 149 5.50 -5.86 4.73
CA TRP A 149 4.85 -4.73 5.39
C TRP A 149 3.66 -4.28 4.55
N LEU A 150 2.52 -4.09 5.21
CA LEU A 150 1.36 -3.44 4.62
C LEU A 150 1.64 -1.93 4.53
N ILE A 151 1.51 -1.37 3.35
CA ILE A 151 1.74 0.05 3.07
C ILE A 151 0.42 0.80 2.96
N GLU A 152 -0.51 0.25 2.20
CA GLU A 152 -1.83 0.85 1.99
C GLU A 152 -2.86 -0.27 1.77
N ILE A 153 -4.10 -0.02 2.20
CA ILE A 153 -5.25 -0.84 1.81
C ILE A 153 -6.46 0.06 1.58
N ALA A 154 -7.17 -0.19 0.51
CA ALA A 154 -8.38 0.53 0.15
C ALA A 154 -9.55 -0.44 -0.02
N CYS A 155 -10.74 -0.03 0.47
CA CYS A 155 -12.00 -0.74 0.27
C CYS A 155 -12.62 -0.38 -1.10
N ARG A 156 -11.85 -0.52 -2.13
CA ARG A 156 -12.19 -0.34 -3.55
C ARG A 156 -11.24 -1.18 -4.38
N GLY A 157 -11.59 -1.42 -5.63
CA GLY A 157 -10.64 -2.02 -6.56
C GLY A 157 -9.48 -1.08 -6.91
N GLY A 158 -8.39 -1.66 -7.36
CA GLY A 158 -7.28 -0.92 -7.96
C GLY A 158 -7.69 -0.17 -9.22
N GLY A 159 -6.87 0.80 -9.65
CA GLY A 159 -7.07 1.51 -10.92
C GLY A 159 -6.85 0.61 -12.14
N THR A 160 -6.84 1.22 -13.33
CA THR A 160 -6.42 0.57 -14.59
C THR A 160 -7.17 -0.74 -14.90
N LEU A 161 -8.49 -0.78 -14.67
CA LEU A 161 -9.37 -1.94 -14.97
C LEU A 161 -8.98 -3.23 -14.19
N ILE A 162 -8.26 -3.10 -13.07
CA ILE A 162 -7.84 -4.27 -12.29
C ILE A 162 -9.04 -5.11 -11.86
N PRO A 163 -10.07 -4.58 -11.17
CA PRO A 163 -11.17 -5.41 -10.68
C PRO A 163 -12.14 -5.85 -11.78
N SER A 164 -12.29 -5.07 -12.86
CA SER A 164 -13.27 -5.37 -13.93
C SER A 164 -12.76 -6.33 -14.98
N ASP A 165 -11.45 -6.32 -15.25
CA ASP A 165 -10.88 -7.03 -16.38
C ASP A 165 -9.75 -7.97 -15.95
N ILE A 166 -8.75 -7.43 -15.21
CA ILE A 166 -7.53 -8.19 -14.90
C ILE A 166 -7.83 -9.32 -13.91
N VAL A 167 -8.50 -9.03 -12.80
CA VAL A 167 -8.82 -10.03 -11.76
C VAL A 167 -9.68 -11.17 -12.35
N PRO A 168 -10.78 -10.91 -13.08
CA PRO A 168 -11.52 -11.97 -13.74
C PRO A 168 -10.68 -12.79 -14.72
N TRP A 169 -9.82 -12.14 -15.48
CA TRP A 169 -9.00 -12.81 -16.48
C TRP A 169 -7.94 -13.74 -15.86
N VAL A 170 -7.31 -13.34 -14.75
CA VAL A 170 -6.25 -14.16 -14.11
C VAL A 170 -6.77 -15.17 -13.10
N THR A 171 -7.99 -14.97 -12.56
CA THR A 171 -8.55 -15.81 -11.48
C THR A 171 -9.81 -16.57 -11.87
N GLY A 172 -10.50 -16.13 -12.91
CA GLY A 172 -11.84 -16.63 -13.26
C GLY A 172 -12.95 -16.09 -12.35
N VAL A 173 -12.68 -15.13 -11.46
CA VAL A 173 -13.65 -14.59 -10.50
C VAL A 173 -14.08 -13.19 -10.92
N ASP A 174 -15.36 -13.02 -11.27
CA ASP A 174 -15.96 -11.70 -11.45
C ASP A 174 -16.35 -11.12 -10.09
N VAL A 175 -15.51 -10.20 -9.59
CA VAL A 175 -15.71 -9.60 -8.26
C VAL A 175 -16.96 -8.72 -8.18
N TYR A 176 -17.38 -8.14 -9.29
CA TYR A 176 -18.60 -7.32 -9.31
C TYR A 176 -19.85 -8.18 -9.28
N GLU A 177 -19.91 -9.27 -10.05
CA GLU A 177 -21.01 -10.25 -10.01
C GLU A 177 -21.21 -10.76 -8.58
N HIS A 178 -20.14 -11.27 -7.96
CA HIS A 178 -20.20 -11.76 -6.58
C HIS A 178 -20.60 -10.69 -5.56
N LEU A 179 -20.16 -9.44 -5.75
CA LEU A 179 -20.52 -8.35 -4.85
C LEU A 179 -22.01 -8.01 -5.01
N PHE A 180 -22.53 -7.93 -6.22
CA PHE A 180 -23.95 -7.68 -6.48
C PHE A 180 -24.84 -8.79 -5.90
N ASP A 181 -24.47 -10.05 -6.08
CA ASP A 181 -25.20 -11.19 -5.54
C ASP A 181 -25.25 -11.18 -4.01
N ALA A 182 -24.19 -10.69 -3.35
CA ALA A 182 -24.12 -10.65 -1.89
C ALA A 182 -24.91 -9.49 -1.24
N ILE A 183 -25.27 -8.44 -2.02
CA ILE A 183 -26.00 -7.26 -1.51
C ILE A 183 -27.43 -7.18 -2.03
N SER A 184 -27.86 -8.11 -2.91
CA SER A 184 -29.22 -8.23 -3.43
C SER A 184 -30.10 -9.05 -2.52
#